data_cd039ad3b2d70ffa0b4eaaebf70097f6
#
_entry.id   cd039ad3b2d70ffa0b4eaaebf70097f6
#
_cell.length_a   1.000
_cell.length_b   1.000
_cell.length_c   1.000
_cell.angle_alpha   90.00
_cell.angle_beta   90.00
_cell.angle_gamma   90.00
#
_symmetry.space_group_name_H-M   'P 1'
#
loop_
_entity.id
_entity.type
_entity.pdbx_description
1 polymer ?
#
loop_
_entity_poly.entity_id
_entity_poly.type
_entity_poly.pdbx_seq_one_letter_code
_entity_poly.pdbx_strand_id
1 'polypeptide(L)'
;MNDSEAFSRLRGIINSPMLQLNIVAAITGASAAILTWVFISMTGLMQGIFYGDSLVQNNITESDRPWLIIFVPALGGLIAGLIIEYWSREAKGVGVPLVMEAVAFKQARLSAKQGLAKCVAAITSVGTGMSLGRVGPMVVVSSTLASEIGQRTGKTVDETRTIVGCGAAAAITTAFNAPLGGVLFAIELILAELKTKSFIPIVVAAVIATTVGRSLTGDVAAFDSIPQYKLGSAIEYPFYIILGILTGFTASIFIKSLNFVEIEFEKLKAIPVPLKTCLGGLFVGLIALSFPQILGNGFDVTSDLISCLLYTSPSPRD
;
A
#
# COMPACT_ATOMS: atom_id res chain seq x y z
N MET A 1 34.93 -4.29 -39.02
CA MET A 1 34.18 -3.32 -38.20
C MET A 1 35.13 -2.91 -37.08
N ASN A 2 35.63 -1.66 -37.10
CA ASN A 2 36.71 -1.21 -36.19
C ASN A 2 36.21 -1.18 -34.76
N ASP A 3 36.98 -1.74 -33.83
CA ASP A 3 36.64 -1.76 -32.37
C ASP A 3 36.41 -0.36 -31.79
N SER A 4 37.06 0.66 -32.38
CA SER A 4 36.88 2.06 -32.02
C SER A 4 35.49 2.63 -32.36
N GLU A 5 34.91 2.21 -33.49
CA GLU A 5 33.53 2.59 -33.88
C GLU A 5 32.49 1.90 -33.02
N ALA A 6 32.70 0.62 -32.70
CA ALA A 6 31.83 -0.12 -31.79
C ALA A 6 31.84 0.50 -30.37
N PHE A 7 33.02 0.90 -29.88
CA PHE A 7 33.19 1.53 -28.57
C PHE A 7 32.54 2.92 -28.50
N SER A 8 32.69 3.74 -29.59
CA SER A 8 32.04 5.06 -29.66
C SER A 8 30.50 4.97 -29.74
N ARG A 9 29.96 4.00 -30.47
CA ARG A 9 28.51 3.71 -30.52
C ARG A 9 27.97 3.23 -29.17
N LEU A 10 28.69 2.32 -28.51
CA LEU A 10 28.33 1.87 -27.14
C LEU A 10 28.35 3.04 -26.15
N ARG A 11 29.33 3.90 -26.21
CA ARG A 11 29.42 5.11 -25.36
C ARG A 11 28.29 6.10 -25.64
N GLY A 12 27.87 6.25 -26.89
CA GLY A 12 26.72 7.06 -27.29
C GLY A 12 25.39 6.49 -26.79
N ILE A 13 25.23 5.16 -26.80
CA ILE A 13 24.04 4.46 -26.29
C ILE A 13 23.99 4.60 -24.76
N ILE A 14 25.10 4.38 -24.05
CA ILE A 14 25.19 4.48 -22.59
C ILE A 14 24.89 5.90 -22.10
N ASN A 15 25.28 6.92 -22.87
CA ASN A 15 25.03 8.33 -22.55
C ASN A 15 23.64 8.81 -23.02
N SER A 16 22.80 7.95 -23.59
CA SER A 16 21.46 8.38 -23.98
C SER A 16 20.61 8.70 -22.72
N PRO A 17 19.91 9.85 -22.68
CA PRO A 17 19.10 10.25 -21.53
C PRO A 17 18.03 9.21 -21.18
N MET A 18 17.49 8.53 -22.20
CA MET A 18 16.48 7.48 -22.05
C MET A 18 17.04 6.24 -21.31
N LEU A 19 18.26 5.79 -21.67
CA LEU A 19 18.87 4.63 -21.01
C LEU A 19 19.21 4.95 -19.56
N GLN A 20 19.74 6.15 -19.30
CA GLN A 20 20.01 6.58 -17.93
C GLN A 20 18.75 6.65 -17.07
N LEU A 21 17.63 7.13 -17.62
CA LEU A 21 16.36 7.15 -16.93
C LEU A 21 15.85 5.73 -16.63
N ASN A 22 15.98 4.80 -17.58
CA ASN A 22 15.59 3.40 -17.39
C ASN A 22 16.47 2.69 -16.34
N ILE A 23 17.76 2.98 -16.27
CA ILE A 23 18.65 2.45 -15.21
C ILE A 23 18.21 2.96 -13.83
N VAL A 24 17.93 4.26 -13.72
CA VAL A 24 17.42 4.83 -12.47
C VAL A 24 16.06 4.25 -12.11
N ALA A 25 15.18 4.03 -13.08
CA ALA A 25 13.90 3.37 -12.89
C ALA A 25 14.05 1.92 -12.39
N ALA A 26 15.00 1.15 -12.95
CA ALA A 26 15.30 -0.21 -12.51
C ALA A 26 15.80 -0.24 -11.06
N ILE A 27 16.73 0.65 -10.69
CA ILE A 27 17.22 0.81 -9.32
C ILE A 27 16.09 1.19 -8.37
N THR A 28 15.24 2.13 -8.80
CA THR A 28 14.05 2.55 -8.04
C THR A 28 13.08 1.38 -7.86
N GLY A 29 12.81 0.61 -8.91
CA GLY A 29 11.96 -0.57 -8.85
C GLY A 29 12.46 -1.62 -7.84
N ALA A 30 13.74 -1.96 -7.91
CA ALA A 30 14.36 -2.92 -6.99
C ALA A 30 14.33 -2.43 -5.54
N SER A 31 14.75 -1.19 -5.29
CA SER A 31 14.80 -0.63 -3.93
C SER A 31 13.42 -0.42 -3.32
N ALA A 32 12.43 -0.01 -4.12
CA ALA A 32 11.04 0.11 -3.68
C ALA A 32 10.41 -1.26 -3.37
N ALA A 33 10.74 -2.30 -4.14
CA ALA A 33 10.29 -3.66 -3.87
C ALA A 33 10.84 -4.18 -2.52
N ILE A 34 12.14 -4.00 -2.27
CA ILE A 34 12.75 -4.36 -0.98
C ILE A 34 12.08 -3.61 0.17
N LEU A 35 11.87 -2.30 0.01
CA LEU A 35 11.24 -1.47 1.04
C LEU A 35 9.80 -1.89 1.32
N THR A 36 9.04 -2.25 0.29
CA THR A 36 7.67 -2.77 0.42
C THR A 36 7.67 -4.12 1.15
N TRP A 37 8.60 -5.01 0.80
CA TRP A 37 8.77 -6.29 1.48
C TRP A 37 9.13 -6.10 2.97
N VAL A 38 10.06 -5.20 3.28
CA VAL A 38 10.42 -4.86 4.68
C VAL A 38 9.21 -4.35 5.44
N PHE A 39 8.40 -3.47 4.81
CA PHE A 39 7.18 -2.96 5.42
C PHE A 39 6.19 -4.09 5.76
N ILE A 40 5.94 -4.99 4.82
CA ILE A 40 5.02 -6.13 5.01
C ILE A 40 5.56 -7.06 6.11
N SER A 41 6.85 -7.40 6.06
CA SER A 41 7.50 -8.28 7.04
C SER A 41 7.48 -7.70 8.45
N MET A 42 7.78 -6.40 8.60
CA MET A 42 7.73 -5.72 9.91
C MET A 42 6.30 -5.66 10.46
N THR A 43 5.31 -5.40 9.60
CA THR A 43 3.90 -5.42 10.01
C THR A 43 3.48 -6.81 10.48
N GLY A 44 3.81 -7.86 9.72
CA GLY A 44 3.52 -9.25 10.10
C GLY A 44 4.24 -9.68 11.37
N LEU A 45 5.50 -9.27 11.55
CA LEU A 45 6.27 -9.55 12.76
C LEU A 45 5.61 -8.91 14.00
N MET A 46 5.15 -7.66 13.90
CA MET A 46 4.41 -7.02 14.99
C MET A 46 3.09 -7.72 15.28
N GLN A 47 2.34 -8.12 14.26
CA GLN A 47 1.12 -8.92 14.44
C GLN A 47 1.41 -10.23 15.15
N GLY A 48 2.47 -10.94 14.75
CA GLY A 48 2.90 -12.18 15.38
C GLY A 48 3.28 -12.01 16.86
N ILE A 49 3.93 -10.90 17.24
CA ILE A 49 4.28 -10.60 18.62
C ILE A 49 3.04 -10.41 19.52
N PHE A 50 2.03 -9.66 19.04
CA PHE A 50 0.87 -9.31 19.84
C PHE A 50 -0.23 -10.34 19.84
N TYR A 51 -0.44 -11.03 18.72
CA TYR A 51 -1.57 -11.91 18.49
C TYR A 51 -1.17 -13.37 18.21
N GLY A 52 0.13 -13.65 17.98
CA GLY A 52 0.58 -14.96 17.56
C GLY A 52 -0.08 -15.41 16.25
N ASP A 53 -0.37 -16.70 16.14
CA ASP A 53 -1.06 -17.26 14.98
C ASP A 53 -2.59 -17.02 15.00
N SER A 54 -3.11 -16.40 16.08
CA SER A 54 -4.55 -16.22 16.29
C SER A 54 -5.20 -15.31 15.26
N LEU A 55 -4.48 -14.31 14.71
CA LEU A 55 -5.03 -13.44 13.65
C LEU A 55 -5.24 -14.21 12.34
N VAL A 56 -4.33 -15.13 12.04
CA VAL A 56 -4.38 -15.94 10.80
C VAL A 56 -5.51 -16.97 10.86
N GLN A 57 -5.82 -17.46 12.07
CA GLN A 57 -6.83 -18.52 12.26
C GLN A 57 -8.22 -18.01 12.61
N ASN A 58 -8.47 -16.68 12.64
CA ASN A 58 -9.73 -16.06 13.08
C ASN A 58 -10.21 -16.50 14.49
N ASN A 59 -9.36 -17.12 15.30
CA ASN A 59 -9.67 -17.69 16.61
C ASN A 59 -9.28 -16.76 17.78
N ILE A 60 -9.20 -15.45 17.55
CA ILE A 60 -8.80 -14.47 18.57
C ILE A 60 -9.76 -14.45 19.74
N THR A 61 -11.04 -14.76 19.51
CA THR A 61 -12.08 -14.83 20.55
C THR A 61 -11.92 -16.01 21.50
N GLU A 62 -11.21 -17.08 21.09
CA GLU A 62 -10.87 -18.22 21.93
C GLU A 62 -9.55 -18.01 22.71
N SER A 63 -8.88 -16.88 22.50
CA SER A 63 -7.68 -16.52 23.23
C SER A 63 -8.00 -16.33 24.71
N ASP A 64 -7.14 -16.86 25.59
CA ASP A 64 -7.21 -16.66 27.06
C ASP A 64 -7.06 -15.20 27.51
N ARG A 65 -6.89 -14.26 26.57
CA ARG A 65 -6.57 -12.86 26.84
C ARG A 65 -7.38 -11.86 26.00
N PRO A 66 -8.72 -11.79 26.16
CA PRO A 66 -9.57 -10.90 25.36
C PRO A 66 -9.23 -9.40 25.53
N TRP A 67 -8.60 -9.02 26.64
CA TRP A 67 -8.15 -7.63 26.89
C TRP A 67 -7.08 -7.15 25.91
N LEU A 68 -6.26 -8.05 25.32
CA LEU A 68 -5.29 -7.70 24.29
C LEU A 68 -5.96 -7.12 23.05
N ILE A 69 -7.11 -7.66 22.67
CA ILE A 69 -7.89 -7.20 21.51
C ILE A 69 -8.28 -5.72 21.65
N ILE A 70 -8.55 -5.27 22.90
CA ILE A 70 -8.97 -3.88 23.16
C ILE A 70 -7.77 -2.96 23.25
N PHE A 71 -6.76 -3.34 24.06
CA PHE A 71 -5.69 -2.42 24.44
C PHE A 71 -4.55 -2.35 23.43
N VAL A 72 -4.29 -3.41 22.65
CA VAL A 72 -3.18 -3.42 21.69
C VAL A 72 -3.42 -2.43 20.54
N PRO A 73 -4.60 -2.37 19.88
CA PRO A 73 -4.87 -1.33 18.90
C PRO A 73 -4.86 0.09 19.47
N ALA A 74 -5.34 0.27 20.70
CA ALA A 74 -5.31 1.57 21.38
C ALA A 74 -3.88 2.04 21.64
N LEU A 75 -2.99 1.15 22.11
CA LEU A 75 -1.57 1.43 22.30
C LEU A 75 -0.88 1.72 20.96
N GLY A 76 -1.16 0.95 19.93
CA GLY A 76 -0.65 1.18 18.59
C GLY A 76 -1.06 2.54 18.03
N GLY A 77 -2.33 2.91 18.20
CA GLY A 77 -2.84 4.22 17.85
C GLY A 77 -2.12 5.35 18.61
N LEU A 78 -1.90 5.19 19.92
CA LEU A 78 -1.16 6.14 20.74
C LEU A 78 0.27 6.34 20.22
N ILE A 79 1.00 5.26 20.00
CA ILE A 79 2.39 5.31 19.52
C ILE A 79 2.45 5.93 18.12
N ALA A 80 1.59 5.51 17.20
CA ALA A 80 1.52 6.07 15.86
C ALA A 80 1.20 7.57 15.88
N GLY A 81 0.28 7.99 16.74
CA GLY A 81 -0.05 9.39 16.95
C GLY A 81 1.11 10.21 17.50
N LEU A 82 1.88 9.66 18.45
CA LEU A 82 3.10 10.27 18.97
C LEU A 82 4.17 10.42 17.85
N ILE A 83 4.38 9.40 17.04
CA ILE A 83 5.32 9.45 15.91
C ILE A 83 4.92 10.60 14.97
N ILE A 84 3.65 10.70 14.59
CA ILE A 84 3.16 11.74 13.68
C ILE A 84 3.30 13.14 14.32
N GLU A 85 2.93 13.30 15.57
CA GLU A 85 2.94 14.61 16.25
C GLU A 85 4.36 15.13 16.50
N TYR A 86 5.29 14.26 16.95
CA TYR A 86 6.63 14.71 17.36
C TYR A 86 7.69 14.55 16.25
N TRP A 87 7.56 13.54 15.39
CA TRP A 87 8.57 13.32 14.34
C TRP A 87 8.28 14.15 13.09
N SER A 88 7.01 14.26 12.69
CA SER A 88 6.65 15.02 11.49
C SER A 88 5.21 15.52 11.53
N ARG A 89 5.00 16.71 12.09
CA ARG A 89 3.69 17.39 12.07
C ARG A 89 3.13 17.60 10.66
N GLU A 90 4.01 17.74 9.68
CA GLU A 90 3.66 17.91 8.26
C GLU A 90 3.24 16.60 7.60
N ALA A 91 3.47 15.44 8.25
CA ALA A 91 3.00 14.15 7.77
C ALA A 91 1.48 13.92 7.97
N LYS A 92 0.78 14.93 8.48
CA LYS A 92 -0.69 14.97 8.54
C LYS A 92 -1.24 15.08 7.13
N GLY A 93 -1.44 14.00 6.47
CA GLY A 93 -2.01 13.94 5.12
C GLY A 93 -2.28 12.51 4.72
N VAL A 94 -3.25 12.32 3.89
CA VAL A 94 -3.71 11.01 3.47
C VAL A 94 -2.74 10.41 2.45
N GLY A 95 -2.33 9.18 2.65
CA GLY A 95 -1.51 8.30 1.82
C GLY A 95 -1.23 8.71 0.37
N VAL A 96 -1.90 8.08 -0.58
CA VAL A 96 -1.71 8.32 -2.03
C VAL A 96 -1.93 9.78 -2.45
N PRO A 97 -2.94 10.52 -1.96
CA PRO A 97 -3.13 11.94 -2.29
C PRO A 97 -1.93 12.83 -1.99
N LEU A 98 -1.13 12.52 -0.96
CA LEU A 98 0.12 13.25 -0.68
C LEU A 98 1.13 13.12 -1.82
N VAL A 99 1.24 11.94 -2.43
CA VAL A 99 2.14 11.70 -3.56
C VAL A 99 1.62 12.42 -4.80
N MET A 100 0.29 12.37 -5.05
CA MET A 100 -0.35 13.09 -6.14
C MET A 100 -0.12 14.59 -6.03
N GLU A 101 -0.31 15.17 -4.85
CA GLU A 101 -0.05 16.59 -4.58
C GLU A 101 1.43 16.96 -4.83
N ALA A 102 2.36 16.10 -4.38
CA ALA A 102 3.78 16.34 -4.58
C ALA A 102 4.16 16.31 -6.05
N VAL A 103 3.61 15.38 -6.83
CA VAL A 103 3.84 15.28 -8.27
C VAL A 103 3.23 16.48 -9.02
N ALA A 104 2.00 16.87 -8.67
CA ALA A 104 1.29 17.95 -9.35
C ALA A 104 1.86 19.33 -9.01
N PHE A 105 2.09 19.63 -7.73
CA PHE A 105 2.32 20.99 -7.25
C PHE A 105 3.69 21.23 -6.59
N LYS A 106 4.40 20.18 -6.13
CA LYS A 106 5.65 20.30 -5.37
C LYS A 106 6.87 19.81 -6.14
N GLN A 107 6.84 19.85 -7.48
CA GLN A 107 7.95 19.41 -8.34
C GLN A 107 8.42 17.97 -8.03
N ALA A 108 7.51 17.08 -7.65
CA ALA A 108 7.77 15.70 -7.24
C ALA A 108 8.75 15.57 -6.04
N ARG A 109 8.87 16.61 -5.21
CA ARG A 109 9.70 16.59 -4.01
C ARG A 109 8.91 16.06 -2.81
N LEU A 110 9.32 14.91 -2.34
CA LEU A 110 8.81 14.27 -1.13
C LEU A 110 9.89 14.26 -0.05
N SER A 111 9.53 14.59 1.17
CA SER A 111 10.47 14.62 2.29
C SER A 111 10.73 13.21 2.83
N ALA A 112 12.00 12.78 2.83
CA ALA A 112 12.39 11.48 3.40
C ALA A 112 11.98 11.33 4.87
N LYS A 113 12.06 12.42 5.65
CA LYS A 113 11.63 12.45 7.04
C LYS A 113 10.14 12.15 7.19
N GLN A 114 9.29 12.75 6.34
CA GLN A 114 7.85 12.52 6.33
C GLN A 114 7.50 11.10 5.89
N GLY A 115 8.16 10.60 4.83
CA GLY A 115 7.96 9.24 4.33
C GLY A 115 8.31 8.18 5.39
N LEU A 116 9.46 8.36 6.08
CA LEU A 116 9.89 7.45 7.13
C LEU A 116 8.96 7.49 8.36
N ALA A 117 8.56 8.68 8.80
CA ALA A 117 7.62 8.84 9.91
C ALA A 117 6.28 8.13 9.61
N LYS A 118 5.75 8.29 8.39
CA LYS A 118 4.53 7.59 7.95
C LYS A 118 4.71 6.08 7.87
N CYS A 119 5.87 5.61 7.40
CA CYS A 119 6.19 4.20 7.35
C CYS A 119 6.14 3.57 8.74
N VAL A 120 6.86 4.15 9.71
CA VAL A 120 6.93 3.63 11.08
C VAL A 120 5.57 3.73 11.78
N ALA A 121 4.85 4.84 11.63
CA ALA A 121 3.51 4.99 12.18
C ALA A 121 2.53 3.95 11.60
N ALA A 122 2.61 3.68 10.29
CA ALA A 122 1.74 2.71 9.63
C ALA A 122 2.09 1.27 10.03
N ILE A 123 3.38 0.90 10.11
CA ILE A 123 3.81 -0.41 10.62
C ILE A 123 3.29 -0.61 12.04
N THR A 124 3.41 0.40 12.90
CA THR A 124 2.93 0.33 14.28
C THR A 124 1.42 0.18 14.34
N SER A 125 0.64 1.01 13.62
CA SER A 125 -0.81 0.96 13.69
C SER A 125 -1.39 -0.30 13.07
N VAL A 126 -0.96 -0.69 11.87
CA VAL A 126 -1.45 -1.92 11.22
C VAL A 126 -0.95 -3.16 11.95
N GLY A 127 0.30 -3.16 12.41
CA GLY A 127 0.92 -4.26 13.15
C GLY A 127 0.26 -4.51 14.51
N THR A 128 -0.31 -3.48 15.14
CA THR A 128 -1.09 -3.61 16.37
C THR A 128 -2.58 -3.88 16.14
N GLY A 129 -2.98 -4.20 14.90
CA GLY A 129 -4.35 -4.61 14.58
C GLY A 129 -5.34 -3.48 14.32
N MET A 130 -4.90 -2.21 14.21
CA MET A 130 -5.82 -1.15 13.77
C MET A 130 -6.36 -1.46 12.38
N SER A 131 -7.66 -1.21 12.17
CA SER A 131 -8.34 -1.41 10.88
C SER A 131 -7.91 -0.37 9.86
N LEU A 132 -6.77 -0.59 9.24
CA LEU A 132 -6.14 0.33 8.30
C LEU A 132 -5.52 -0.39 7.10
N GLY A 133 -5.64 0.24 5.92
CA GLY A 133 -5.02 -0.27 4.70
C GLY A 133 -3.50 -0.02 4.69
N ARG A 134 -2.75 -1.01 4.22
CA ARG A 134 -1.28 -0.95 4.09
C ARG A 134 -0.80 -0.29 2.79
N VAL A 135 -1.66 -0.21 1.77
CA VAL A 135 -1.28 0.23 0.41
C VAL A 135 -0.84 1.68 0.38
N GLY A 136 -1.60 2.58 1.00
CA GLY A 136 -1.28 4.02 1.04
C GLY A 136 0.13 4.30 1.59
N PRO A 137 0.47 3.83 2.79
CA PRO A 137 1.81 3.98 3.36
C PRO A 137 2.93 3.39 2.50
N MET A 138 2.73 2.20 1.90
CA MET A 138 3.72 1.60 1.00
C MET A 138 4.00 2.46 -0.23
N VAL A 139 2.95 2.99 -0.86
CA VAL A 139 3.08 3.91 -2.00
C VAL A 139 3.81 5.18 -1.58
N VAL A 140 3.47 5.79 -0.44
CA VAL A 140 4.13 7.01 0.05
C VAL A 140 5.62 6.78 0.28
N VAL A 141 5.98 5.71 0.96
CA VAL A 141 7.37 5.43 1.31
C VAL A 141 8.21 5.11 0.09
N SER A 142 7.69 4.29 -0.83
CA SER A 142 8.36 3.95 -2.08
C SER A 142 8.49 5.15 -3.03
N SER A 143 7.46 5.99 -3.11
CA SER A 143 7.50 7.24 -3.88
C SER A 143 8.45 8.27 -3.26
N THR A 144 8.56 8.31 -1.93
CA THR A 144 9.53 9.17 -1.23
C THR A 144 10.97 8.74 -1.53
N LEU A 145 11.25 7.44 -1.47
CA LEU A 145 12.54 6.89 -1.86
C LEU A 145 12.86 7.22 -3.33
N ALA A 146 11.89 7.05 -4.22
CA ALA A 146 12.01 7.37 -5.63
C ALA A 146 12.29 8.86 -5.87
N SER A 147 11.62 9.75 -5.15
CA SER A 147 11.86 11.19 -5.18
C SER A 147 13.30 11.53 -4.76
N GLU A 148 13.80 10.92 -3.70
CA GLU A 148 15.17 11.11 -3.23
C GLU A 148 16.21 10.62 -4.25
N ILE A 149 15.98 9.45 -4.87
CA ILE A 149 16.82 8.92 -5.94
C ILE A 149 16.85 9.89 -7.13
N GLY A 150 15.68 10.38 -7.58
CA GLY A 150 15.58 11.34 -8.69
C GLY A 150 16.36 12.62 -8.43
N GLN A 151 16.21 13.18 -7.23
CA GLN A 151 16.92 14.41 -6.83
C GLN A 151 18.42 14.18 -6.73
N ARG A 152 18.90 13.12 -6.10
CA ARG A 152 20.34 12.81 -5.95
C ARG A 152 21.01 12.46 -7.26
N THR A 153 20.28 11.91 -8.22
CA THR A 153 20.81 11.61 -9.56
C THR A 153 20.77 12.81 -10.51
N GLY A 154 20.39 14.01 -10.02
CA GLY A 154 20.38 15.24 -10.80
C GLY A 154 19.38 15.24 -11.95
N LYS A 155 18.29 14.50 -11.83
CA LYS A 155 17.23 14.39 -12.84
C LYS A 155 16.38 15.66 -12.87
N THR A 156 15.87 15.99 -14.06
CA THR A 156 14.92 17.09 -14.24
C THR A 156 13.63 16.85 -13.46
N VAL A 157 12.82 17.87 -13.27
CA VAL A 157 11.53 17.76 -12.55
C VAL A 157 10.62 16.72 -13.22
N ASP A 158 10.55 16.72 -14.56
CA ASP A 158 9.70 15.77 -15.30
C ASP A 158 10.22 14.33 -15.21
N GLU A 159 11.54 14.13 -15.24
CA GLU A 159 12.15 12.83 -15.00
C GLU A 159 11.92 12.37 -13.55
N THR A 160 12.03 13.29 -12.57
CA THR A 160 11.77 12.98 -11.16
C THR A 160 10.29 12.60 -10.93
N ARG A 161 9.34 13.28 -11.60
CA ARG A 161 7.92 12.85 -11.61
C ARG A 161 7.75 11.41 -12.10
N THR A 162 8.43 11.07 -13.21
CA THR A 162 8.42 9.72 -13.77
C THR A 162 9.01 8.70 -12.77
N ILE A 163 10.14 9.04 -12.12
CA ILE A 163 10.80 8.17 -11.13
C ILE A 163 9.91 7.99 -9.89
N VAL A 164 9.20 9.02 -9.42
CA VAL A 164 8.19 8.89 -8.35
C VAL A 164 7.07 7.94 -8.75
N GLY A 165 6.60 8.03 -10.01
CA GLY A 165 5.67 7.05 -10.59
C GLY A 165 6.24 5.62 -10.60
N CYS A 166 7.54 5.45 -10.91
CA CYS A 166 8.22 4.15 -10.84
C CYS A 166 8.18 3.56 -9.41
N GLY A 167 8.42 4.40 -8.39
CA GLY A 167 8.33 3.99 -6.99
C GLY A 167 6.93 3.55 -6.58
N ALA A 168 5.91 4.30 -6.99
CA ALA A 168 4.51 3.95 -6.76
C ALA A 168 4.11 2.63 -7.47
N ALA A 169 4.49 2.49 -8.76
CA ALA A 169 4.26 1.27 -9.52
C ALA A 169 4.91 0.06 -8.85
N ALA A 170 6.17 0.19 -8.43
CA ALA A 170 6.91 -0.87 -7.76
C ALA A 170 6.26 -1.29 -6.44
N ALA A 171 5.76 -0.34 -5.64
CA ALA A 171 5.05 -0.63 -4.38
C ALA A 171 3.80 -1.48 -4.62
N ILE A 172 2.94 -1.07 -5.56
CA ILE A 172 1.71 -1.81 -5.90
C ILE A 172 2.05 -3.17 -6.52
N THR A 173 3.00 -3.20 -7.44
CA THR A 173 3.45 -4.43 -8.08
C THR A 173 3.92 -5.47 -7.05
N THR A 174 4.76 -5.05 -6.10
CA THR A 174 5.29 -5.94 -5.07
C THR A 174 4.20 -6.37 -4.08
N ALA A 175 3.32 -5.44 -3.67
CA ALA A 175 2.27 -5.72 -2.71
C ALA A 175 1.22 -6.71 -3.20
N PHE A 176 0.95 -6.70 -4.52
CA PHE A 176 -0.12 -7.50 -5.13
C PHE A 176 0.37 -8.56 -6.12
N ASN A 177 1.68 -8.63 -6.39
CA ASN A 177 2.27 -9.43 -7.47
C ASN A 177 1.60 -9.16 -8.83
N ALA A 178 1.24 -7.88 -9.08
CA ALA A 178 0.46 -7.45 -10.23
C ALA A 178 1.19 -6.33 -11.02
N PRO A 179 2.15 -6.64 -11.89
CA PRO A 179 2.95 -5.65 -12.60
C PRO A 179 2.13 -4.70 -13.47
N LEU A 180 1.15 -5.21 -14.21
CA LEU A 180 0.26 -4.37 -15.03
C LEU A 180 -0.59 -3.44 -14.16
N GLY A 181 -1.12 -3.94 -13.04
CA GLY A 181 -1.87 -3.14 -12.08
C GLY A 181 -1.03 -2.01 -11.50
N GLY A 182 0.24 -2.27 -11.16
CA GLY A 182 1.18 -1.25 -10.67
C GLY A 182 1.48 -0.17 -11.72
N VAL A 183 1.71 -0.56 -12.97
CA VAL A 183 1.94 0.38 -14.08
C VAL A 183 0.72 1.28 -14.30
N LEU A 184 -0.47 0.71 -14.40
CA LEU A 184 -1.71 1.45 -14.62
C LEU A 184 -2.01 2.39 -13.44
N PHE A 185 -1.84 1.91 -12.19
CA PHE A 185 -1.98 2.74 -11.00
C PHE A 185 -1.08 3.97 -11.03
N ALA A 186 0.19 3.80 -11.39
CA ALA A 186 1.13 4.93 -11.43
C ALA A 186 0.78 5.94 -12.52
N ILE A 187 0.34 5.49 -13.69
CA ILE A 187 -0.02 6.35 -14.80
C ILE A 187 -1.32 7.10 -14.53
N GLU A 188 -2.35 6.38 -14.07
CA GLU A 188 -3.69 6.93 -13.90
C GLU A 188 -3.80 7.81 -12.66
N LEU A 189 -3.28 7.34 -11.51
CA LEU A 189 -3.47 8.03 -10.24
C LEU A 189 -2.30 8.96 -9.87
N ILE A 190 -1.05 8.56 -10.10
CA ILE A 190 0.09 9.35 -9.63
C ILE A 190 0.48 10.43 -10.65
N LEU A 191 0.62 10.06 -11.91
CA LEU A 191 1.03 11.01 -12.95
C LEU A 191 -0.17 11.75 -13.56
N ALA A 192 -1.34 11.12 -13.60
CA ALA A 192 -2.55 11.58 -14.28
C ALA A 192 -2.31 11.96 -15.76
N GLU A 193 -1.25 11.42 -16.38
CA GLU A 193 -0.82 11.68 -17.73
C GLU A 193 -0.24 10.42 -18.38
N LEU A 194 -0.66 10.12 -19.61
CA LEU A 194 -0.10 9.06 -20.43
C LEU A 194 0.94 9.63 -21.40
N LYS A 195 2.19 9.79 -20.97
CA LYS A 195 3.30 10.17 -21.83
C LYS A 195 4.17 8.98 -22.16
N THR A 196 4.45 8.74 -23.45
CA THR A 196 5.30 7.62 -23.92
C THR A 196 6.67 7.61 -23.23
N LYS A 197 7.24 8.79 -22.94
CA LYS A 197 8.53 8.93 -22.25
C LYS A 197 8.51 8.43 -20.81
N SER A 198 7.38 8.51 -20.12
CA SER A 198 7.20 8.06 -18.74
C SER A 198 6.79 6.59 -18.66
N PHE A 199 6.12 6.07 -19.70
CA PHE A 199 5.58 4.72 -19.73
C PHE A 199 6.67 3.64 -19.62
N ILE A 200 7.72 3.74 -20.47
CA ILE A 200 8.79 2.73 -20.52
C ILE A 200 9.53 2.60 -19.19
N PRO A 201 10.01 3.68 -18.54
CA PRO A 201 10.65 3.60 -17.22
C PRO A 201 9.75 2.97 -16.15
N ILE A 202 8.45 3.28 -16.14
CA ILE A 202 7.50 2.71 -15.17
C ILE A 202 7.34 1.21 -15.37
N VAL A 203 7.24 0.76 -16.64
CA VAL A 203 7.18 -0.69 -16.95
C VAL A 203 8.46 -1.38 -16.50
N VAL A 204 9.64 -0.80 -16.80
CA VAL A 204 10.93 -1.34 -16.35
C VAL A 204 10.97 -1.47 -14.83
N ALA A 205 10.56 -0.44 -14.09
CA ALA A 205 10.52 -0.47 -12.63
C ALA A 205 9.55 -1.55 -12.11
N ALA A 206 8.36 -1.69 -12.70
CA ALA A 206 7.39 -2.70 -12.32
C ALA A 206 7.89 -4.13 -12.58
N VAL A 207 8.53 -4.39 -13.73
CA VAL A 207 9.10 -5.71 -14.05
C VAL A 207 10.22 -6.07 -13.08
N ILE A 208 11.14 -5.15 -12.82
CA ILE A 208 12.22 -5.37 -11.84
C ILE A 208 11.64 -5.58 -10.44
N ALA A 209 10.65 -4.78 -10.04
CA ALA A 209 9.98 -4.94 -8.76
C ALA A 209 9.27 -6.29 -8.63
N THR A 210 8.66 -6.80 -9.69
CA THR A 210 8.08 -8.15 -9.73
C THR A 210 9.16 -9.21 -9.49
N THR A 211 10.27 -9.11 -10.20
CA THR A 211 11.38 -10.09 -10.09
C THR A 211 11.95 -10.10 -8.67
N VAL A 212 12.23 -8.92 -8.11
CA VAL A 212 12.74 -8.79 -6.75
C VAL A 212 11.70 -9.24 -5.73
N GLY A 213 10.45 -8.80 -5.88
CA GLY A 213 9.34 -9.19 -5.00
C GLY A 213 9.17 -10.70 -4.94
N ARG A 214 9.09 -11.37 -6.10
CA ARG A 214 8.97 -12.84 -6.18
C ARG A 214 10.17 -13.58 -5.58
N SER A 215 11.36 -13.04 -5.68
CA SER A 215 12.54 -13.63 -5.05
C SER A 215 12.52 -13.58 -3.52
N LEU A 216 11.80 -12.59 -2.94
CA LEU A 216 11.70 -12.37 -1.50
C LEU A 216 10.49 -13.04 -0.86
N THR A 217 9.33 -13.06 -1.55
CA THR A 217 8.06 -13.56 -1.02
C THR A 217 7.54 -14.82 -1.70
N GLY A 218 8.20 -15.27 -2.79
CA GLY A 218 7.68 -16.30 -3.67
C GLY A 218 6.71 -15.75 -4.73
N ASP A 219 6.33 -16.59 -5.68
CA ASP A 219 5.38 -16.24 -6.75
C ASP A 219 3.93 -16.49 -6.29
N VAL A 220 3.53 -15.81 -5.23
CA VAL A 220 2.21 -15.91 -4.63
C VAL A 220 1.43 -14.64 -4.95
N ALA A 221 0.21 -14.80 -5.47
CA ALA A 221 -0.68 -13.65 -5.67
C ALA A 221 -1.20 -13.14 -4.32
N ALA A 222 -1.61 -11.87 -4.25
CA ALA A 222 -2.16 -11.31 -3.02
C ALA A 222 -3.43 -12.03 -2.54
N PHE A 223 -4.14 -12.69 -3.47
CA PHE A 223 -5.29 -13.55 -3.21
C PHE A 223 -5.01 -14.91 -3.86
N ASP A 224 -4.40 -15.81 -3.12
CA ASP A 224 -3.85 -17.07 -3.65
C ASP A 224 -4.93 -18.17 -3.82
N SER A 225 -6.01 -18.04 -3.08
CA SER A 225 -7.06 -19.07 -2.98
C SER A 225 -8.26 -18.81 -3.90
N ILE A 226 -8.08 -18.07 -5.01
CA ILE A 226 -9.23 -17.79 -5.91
C ILE A 226 -9.58 -19.04 -6.70
N PRO A 227 -10.76 -19.64 -6.48
CA PRO A 227 -11.25 -20.72 -7.33
C PRO A 227 -11.32 -20.26 -8.78
N GLN A 228 -11.07 -21.15 -9.72
CA GLN A 228 -11.21 -20.83 -11.14
C GLN A 228 -12.69 -20.68 -11.49
N TYR A 229 -13.21 -19.48 -11.32
CA TYR A 229 -14.57 -19.14 -11.73
C TYR A 229 -14.63 -19.10 -13.28
N LYS A 230 -15.60 -19.82 -13.83
CA LYS A 230 -15.93 -19.74 -15.26
C LYS A 230 -17.34 -19.19 -15.39
N LEU A 231 -17.55 -18.31 -16.34
CA LEU A 231 -18.89 -17.87 -16.73
C LEU A 231 -19.68 -19.09 -17.19
N GLY A 232 -20.70 -19.45 -16.43
CA GLY A 232 -21.55 -20.61 -16.74
C GLY A 232 -22.65 -20.28 -17.75
N SER A 233 -23.17 -19.05 -17.74
CA SER A 233 -24.28 -18.64 -18.58
C SER A 233 -24.31 -17.12 -18.81
N ALA A 234 -24.85 -16.70 -19.96
CA ALA A 234 -25.07 -15.29 -20.27
C ALA A 234 -26.08 -14.60 -19.30
N ILE A 235 -26.85 -15.39 -18.56
CA ILE A 235 -27.81 -14.88 -17.55
C ILE A 235 -27.09 -14.25 -16.34
N GLU A 236 -25.78 -14.46 -16.18
CA GLU A 236 -24.97 -13.87 -15.11
C GLU A 236 -24.68 -12.38 -15.33
N TYR A 237 -24.63 -11.90 -16.58
CA TYR A 237 -24.31 -10.50 -16.88
C TYR A 237 -25.24 -9.47 -16.20
N PRO A 238 -26.58 -9.66 -16.17
CA PRO A 238 -27.46 -8.76 -15.42
C PRO A 238 -27.12 -8.66 -13.94
N PHE A 239 -26.70 -9.76 -13.31
CA PHE A 239 -26.30 -9.76 -11.90
C PHE A 239 -25.01 -8.99 -11.67
N TYR A 240 -24.05 -9.02 -12.60
CA TYR A 240 -22.84 -8.19 -12.52
C TYR A 240 -23.16 -6.71 -12.66
N ILE A 241 -24.15 -6.34 -13.49
CA ILE A 241 -24.59 -4.94 -13.60
C ILE A 241 -25.21 -4.48 -12.28
N ILE A 242 -26.10 -5.28 -11.70
CA ILE A 242 -26.72 -4.97 -10.41
C ILE A 242 -25.64 -4.87 -9.30
N LEU A 243 -24.69 -5.82 -9.26
CA LEU A 243 -23.57 -5.77 -8.34
C LEU A 243 -22.75 -4.50 -8.50
N GLY A 244 -22.45 -4.08 -9.75
CA GLY A 244 -21.73 -2.85 -10.03
C GLY A 244 -22.46 -1.60 -9.50
N ILE A 245 -23.78 -1.54 -9.64
CA ILE A 245 -24.59 -0.44 -9.11
C ILE A 245 -24.57 -0.45 -7.58
N LEU A 246 -24.76 -1.58 -6.95
CA LEU A 246 -24.78 -1.72 -5.49
C LEU A 246 -23.41 -1.37 -4.88
N THR A 247 -22.32 -1.85 -5.47
CA THR A 247 -20.97 -1.53 -5.01
C THR A 247 -20.64 -0.05 -5.19
N GLY A 248 -21.04 0.56 -6.30
CA GLY A 248 -20.88 2.00 -6.52
C GLY A 248 -21.63 2.84 -5.49
N PHE A 249 -22.86 2.45 -5.14
CA PHE A 249 -23.64 3.09 -4.09
C PHE A 249 -22.98 2.95 -2.71
N THR A 250 -22.54 1.73 -2.37
CA THR A 250 -21.84 1.43 -1.11
C THR A 250 -20.53 2.22 -1.00
N ALA A 251 -19.75 2.28 -2.08
CA ALA A 251 -18.52 3.08 -2.13
C ALA A 251 -18.78 4.57 -1.89
N SER A 252 -19.88 5.11 -2.48
CA SER A 252 -20.26 6.51 -2.27
C SER A 252 -20.63 6.81 -0.80
N ILE A 253 -21.36 5.90 -0.15
CA ILE A 253 -21.69 6.02 1.27
C ILE A 253 -20.41 5.96 2.11
N PHE A 254 -19.52 5.02 1.82
CA PHE A 254 -18.26 4.84 2.54
C PHE A 254 -17.39 6.09 2.47
N ILE A 255 -17.19 6.67 1.27
CA ILE A 255 -16.41 7.91 1.08
C ILE A 255 -17.03 9.08 1.88
N LYS A 256 -18.36 9.24 1.82
CA LYS A 256 -19.05 10.29 2.58
C LYS A 256 -18.90 10.10 4.09
N SER A 257 -18.98 8.86 4.56
CA SER A 257 -18.80 8.52 5.98
C SER A 257 -17.38 8.82 6.46
N LEU A 258 -16.36 8.48 5.65
CA LEU A 258 -14.96 8.81 5.96
C LEU A 258 -14.76 10.32 6.07
N ASN A 259 -15.21 11.08 5.06
CA ASN A 259 -15.09 12.54 5.07
C ASN A 259 -15.83 13.17 6.25
N PHE A 260 -17.01 12.65 6.59
CA PHE A 260 -17.77 13.13 7.74
C PHE A 260 -16.98 12.91 9.03
N VAL A 261 -16.46 11.71 9.27
CA VAL A 261 -15.68 11.38 10.46
C VAL A 261 -14.41 12.22 10.51
N GLU A 262 -13.70 12.40 9.41
CA GLU A 262 -12.49 13.22 9.32
C GLU A 262 -12.77 14.67 9.75
N ILE A 263 -13.82 15.29 9.19
CA ILE A 263 -14.22 16.66 9.52
C ILE A 263 -14.61 16.79 11.00
N GLU A 264 -15.35 15.83 11.55
CA GLU A 264 -15.75 15.87 12.96
C GLU A 264 -14.53 15.72 13.90
N PHE A 265 -13.59 14.84 13.56
CA PHE A 265 -12.35 14.70 14.35
C PHE A 265 -11.43 15.91 14.23
N GLU A 266 -11.43 16.62 13.09
CA GLU A 266 -10.68 17.88 12.95
C GLU A 266 -11.24 19.00 13.85
N LYS A 267 -12.56 19.06 14.05
CA LYS A 267 -13.21 20.03 14.95
C LYS A 267 -12.77 19.88 16.40
N LEU A 268 -12.36 18.69 16.82
CA LEU A 268 -11.88 18.39 18.18
C LEU A 268 -10.45 18.93 18.41
N LYS A 269 -10.24 20.23 18.23
CA LYS A 269 -8.91 20.87 18.34
C LYS A 269 -8.30 20.77 19.74
N ALA A 270 -9.11 20.62 20.78
CA ALA A 270 -8.66 20.51 22.18
C ALA A 270 -7.96 19.18 22.49
N ILE A 271 -8.19 18.13 21.68
CA ILE A 271 -7.62 16.81 21.91
C ILE A 271 -6.35 16.66 21.07
N PRO A 272 -5.18 16.32 21.65
CA PRO A 272 -3.95 16.09 20.92
C PRO A 272 -4.07 14.85 20.01
N VAL A 273 -3.32 14.85 18.89
CA VAL A 273 -3.38 13.78 17.87
C VAL A 273 -3.15 12.37 18.47
N PRO A 274 -2.18 12.16 19.37
CA PRO A 274 -1.97 10.85 19.97
C PRO A 274 -3.17 10.30 20.75
N LEU A 275 -3.93 11.19 21.39
CA LEU A 275 -5.12 10.77 22.12
C LEU A 275 -6.29 10.45 21.18
N LYS A 276 -6.42 11.19 20.07
CA LYS A 276 -7.42 10.88 19.02
C LYS A 276 -7.18 9.51 18.40
N THR A 277 -5.93 9.22 18.04
CA THR A 277 -5.57 7.94 17.45
C THR A 277 -5.67 6.78 18.46
N CYS A 278 -5.37 7.02 19.73
CA CYS A 278 -5.60 6.07 20.81
C CYS A 278 -7.09 5.73 20.97
N LEU A 279 -7.95 6.74 20.99
CA LEU A 279 -9.41 6.55 21.06
C LEU A 279 -9.91 5.78 19.83
N GLY A 280 -9.43 6.09 18.63
CA GLY A 280 -9.74 5.33 17.44
C GLY A 280 -9.35 3.86 17.55
N GLY A 281 -8.15 3.56 18.05
CA GLY A 281 -7.70 2.19 18.33
C GLY A 281 -8.55 1.48 19.38
N LEU A 282 -8.97 2.20 20.43
CA LEU A 282 -9.87 1.65 21.46
C LEU A 282 -11.24 1.28 20.88
N PHE A 283 -11.81 2.14 20.01
CA PHE A 283 -13.06 1.82 19.31
C PHE A 283 -12.93 0.59 18.42
N VAL A 284 -11.85 0.48 17.64
CA VAL A 284 -11.57 -0.70 16.84
C VAL A 284 -11.49 -1.94 17.73
N GLY A 285 -10.77 -1.88 18.84
CA GLY A 285 -10.65 -3.00 19.79
C GLY A 285 -11.99 -3.41 20.42
N LEU A 286 -12.85 -2.46 20.76
CA LEU A 286 -14.18 -2.75 21.29
C LEU A 286 -15.08 -3.44 20.27
N ILE A 287 -15.08 -2.99 19.03
CA ILE A 287 -15.84 -3.63 17.94
C ILE A 287 -15.26 -5.03 17.64
N ALA A 288 -13.95 -5.18 17.72
CA ALA A 288 -13.26 -6.44 17.45
C ALA A 288 -13.61 -7.56 18.46
N LEU A 289 -14.12 -7.23 19.64
CA LEU A 289 -14.64 -8.25 20.56
C LEU A 289 -15.83 -9.04 19.98
N SER A 290 -16.66 -8.37 19.17
CA SER A 290 -17.81 -9.01 18.52
C SER A 290 -17.51 -9.40 17.07
N PHE A 291 -16.58 -8.66 16.43
CA PHE A 291 -16.21 -8.83 15.02
C PHE A 291 -14.69 -8.79 14.87
N PRO A 292 -13.96 -9.86 15.26
CA PRO A 292 -12.48 -9.88 15.19
C PRO A 292 -11.94 -9.67 13.78
N GLN A 293 -12.73 -9.91 12.75
CA GLN A 293 -12.38 -9.72 11.34
C GLN A 293 -12.05 -8.28 10.97
N ILE A 294 -12.39 -7.29 11.79
CA ILE A 294 -12.04 -5.89 11.52
C ILE A 294 -10.57 -5.56 11.84
N LEU A 295 -9.87 -6.42 12.57
CA LEU A 295 -8.47 -6.19 12.92
C LEU A 295 -7.56 -6.30 11.69
N GLY A 296 -6.60 -5.37 11.60
CA GLY A 296 -5.59 -5.37 10.56
C GLY A 296 -6.07 -4.80 9.23
N ASN A 297 -5.65 -5.42 8.13
CA ASN A 297 -5.84 -4.88 6.78
C ASN A 297 -7.02 -5.50 5.99
N GLY A 298 -7.68 -6.53 6.54
CA GLY A 298 -8.84 -7.19 5.93
C GLY A 298 -8.53 -8.06 4.71
N PHE A 299 -7.26 -8.34 4.38
CA PHE A 299 -6.91 -9.19 3.23
C PHE A 299 -7.37 -10.64 3.43
N ASP A 300 -7.20 -11.17 4.64
CA ASP A 300 -7.56 -12.55 4.97
C ASP A 300 -9.08 -12.75 4.84
N VAL A 301 -9.85 -11.82 5.40
CA VAL A 301 -11.32 -11.82 5.28
C VAL A 301 -11.78 -11.73 3.82
N THR A 302 -11.09 -10.89 3.02
CA THR A 302 -11.40 -10.77 1.60
C THR A 302 -11.09 -12.08 0.85
N SER A 303 -9.98 -12.74 1.19
CA SER A 303 -9.61 -14.04 0.62
C SER A 303 -10.65 -15.12 0.97
N ASP A 304 -11.07 -15.17 2.22
CA ASP A 304 -12.11 -16.11 2.70
C ASP A 304 -13.45 -15.87 2.00
N LEU A 305 -13.86 -14.61 1.83
CA LEU A 305 -15.07 -14.25 1.10
C LEU A 305 -15.01 -14.70 -0.37
N ILE A 306 -13.90 -14.45 -1.04
CA ILE A 306 -13.70 -14.85 -2.44
C ILE A 306 -13.68 -16.37 -2.58
N SER A 307 -13.11 -17.08 -1.61
CA SER A 307 -13.05 -18.54 -1.57
C SER A 307 -14.37 -19.18 -1.10
N CYS A 308 -15.39 -18.37 -0.76
CA CYS A 308 -16.68 -18.82 -0.19
C CYS A 308 -16.55 -19.63 1.11
N LEU A 309 -15.40 -19.55 1.80
CA LEU A 309 -15.16 -20.33 3.03
C LEU A 309 -16.03 -19.87 4.21
N LEU A 310 -16.48 -18.61 4.21
CA LEU A 310 -17.38 -18.08 5.25
C LEU A 310 -18.76 -18.76 5.28
N TYR A 311 -19.16 -19.42 4.18
CA TYR A 311 -20.44 -20.13 4.07
C TYR A 311 -20.32 -21.65 4.25
N THR A 312 -19.10 -22.16 4.25
CA THR A 312 -18.78 -23.57 4.49
C THR A 312 -18.17 -23.73 5.87
N SER A 313 -18.89 -23.29 6.92
CA SER A 313 -18.59 -23.73 8.27
C SER A 313 -18.69 -25.26 8.29
N PRO A 314 -17.64 -26.01 8.71
CA PRO A 314 -17.74 -27.46 8.79
C PRO A 314 -18.95 -27.79 9.64
N SER A 315 -19.88 -28.55 9.05
CA SER A 315 -21.01 -29.07 9.78
C SER A 315 -20.48 -29.91 10.94
N PRO A 316 -20.98 -29.77 12.18
CA PRO A 316 -20.53 -30.58 13.31
C PRO A 316 -20.79 -32.08 13.11
N ARG A 317 -21.09 -32.54 11.90
CA ARG A 317 -21.47 -33.90 11.54
C ARG A 317 -20.55 -34.59 10.52
N ASP A 318 -19.45 -33.94 10.09
CA ASP A 318 -18.44 -34.58 9.21
C ASP A 318 -17.20 -34.95 9.99
#